data_c33d01defaf4ac0846fe37fcdf27e254
#
_entry.id   c33d01defaf4ac0846fe37fcdf27e254
#
_cell.length_a   1.000
_cell.length_b   1.000
_cell.length_c   1.000
_cell.angle_alpha   90.00
_cell.angle_beta   90.00
_cell.angle_gamma   90.00
#
_symmetry.space_group_name_H-M   'P 1'
#
loop_
_entity.id
_entity.type
_entity.pdbx_description
1 polymer ?
#
loop_
_entity_poly.entity_id
_entity_poly.type
_entity_poly.pdbx_seq_one_letter_code
_entity_poly.pdbx_strand_id
1 'polypeptide(L)'
;MKIFGHRGARGLETENTIESLKIGAASGADRVEFDVWTTKDGIPVLNHNADFWHMAGDKRRVFDMTYAEIKKLRTLDGKKIPSAEEALRALGNVPVYMEVKDFYLSFGILELLDKHKDRDIWVGSNNHKILADLKKKRPAIKIYAGTLWHPIETMHFIRKQDIHGMSLQYRWFNPVIYQFCKHYDIDLLLYTVNRPWHIKFLNKIYPRVSIFTDYPDRAVKLLRSPK
;
A
#
# COMPACT_ATOMS: atom_id res chain seq x y z
N MET A 1 -13.16 12.03 -0.37
CA MET A 1 -12.20 11.13 0.33
C MET A 1 -12.20 9.78 -0.36
N LYS A 2 -11.03 9.25 -0.74
CA LYS A 2 -10.89 7.86 -1.24
C LYS A 2 -10.58 6.92 -0.08
N ILE A 3 -11.05 5.68 -0.19
CA ILE A 3 -10.90 4.62 0.82
C ILE A 3 -10.03 3.51 0.23
N PHE A 4 -8.93 3.17 0.90
CA PHE A 4 -8.02 2.11 0.50
C PHE A 4 -8.11 0.98 1.52
N GLY A 5 -8.35 -0.24 1.05
CA GLY A 5 -8.35 -1.43 1.90
C GLY A 5 -6.91 -1.80 2.26
N HIS A 6 -6.53 -1.59 3.53
CA HIS A 6 -5.18 -1.78 4.06
C HIS A 6 -4.82 -3.27 4.12
N ARG A 7 -3.79 -3.69 3.39
CA ARG A 7 -3.38 -5.10 3.22
C ARG A 7 -4.56 -6.00 2.84
N GLY A 8 -5.43 -5.46 1.96
CA GLY A 8 -6.74 -6.01 1.66
C GLY A 8 -7.83 -5.48 2.60
N ALA A 9 -8.25 -6.30 3.54
CA ALA A 9 -9.20 -5.99 4.60
C ALA A 9 -8.69 -6.60 5.93
N ARG A 10 -7.53 -6.14 6.39
CA ARG A 10 -6.75 -6.70 7.51
C ARG A 10 -7.56 -6.90 8.79
N GLY A 11 -8.56 -6.09 9.02
CA GLY A 11 -9.43 -6.21 10.20
C GLY A 11 -10.51 -7.29 10.08
N LEU A 12 -10.66 -7.91 8.90
CA LEU A 12 -11.66 -8.92 8.60
C LEU A 12 -11.04 -10.27 8.21
N GLU A 13 -9.80 -10.22 7.69
CA GLU A 13 -9.12 -11.39 7.15
C GLU A 13 -7.61 -11.24 7.29
N THR A 14 -6.85 -12.36 7.27
CA THR A 14 -5.39 -12.34 7.36
C THR A 14 -4.78 -11.47 6.28
N GLU A 15 -4.03 -10.47 6.71
CA GLU A 15 -3.42 -9.44 5.87
C GLU A 15 -2.57 -10.03 4.73
N ASN A 16 -2.48 -9.32 3.60
CA ASN A 16 -1.61 -9.68 2.49
C ASN A 16 -1.86 -11.10 1.93
N THR A 17 -3.10 -11.62 2.04
CA THR A 17 -3.56 -12.86 1.42
C THR A 17 -4.54 -12.56 0.28
N ILE A 18 -4.71 -13.50 -0.63
CA ILE A 18 -5.68 -13.36 -1.74
C ILE A 18 -7.10 -13.15 -1.19
N GLU A 19 -7.44 -13.83 -0.10
CA GLU A 19 -8.73 -13.74 0.57
C GLU A 19 -8.97 -12.33 1.10
N SER A 20 -8.00 -11.77 1.83
CA SER A 20 -8.07 -10.39 2.36
C SER A 20 -8.20 -9.36 1.22
N LEU A 21 -7.41 -9.52 0.15
CA LEU A 21 -7.45 -8.61 -1.00
C LEU A 21 -8.82 -8.64 -1.69
N LYS A 22 -9.42 -9.82 -1.87
CA LYS A 22 -10.75 -9.97 -2.46
C LYS A 22 -11.85 -9.35 -1.59
N ILE A 23 -11.77 -9.50 -0.27
CA ILE A 23 -12.69 -8.85 0.67
C ILE A 23 -12.55 -7.33 0.57
N GLY A 24 -11.30 -6.82 0.54
CA GLY A 24 -11.04 -5.39 0.34
C GLY A 24 -11.66 -4.85 -0.95
N ALA A 25 -11.52 -5.57 -2.06
CA ALA A 25 -12.13 -5.22 -3.34
C ALA A 25 -13.67 -5.28 -3.29
N ALA A 26 -14.23 -6.37 -2.75
CA ALA A 26 -15.68 -6.56 -2.65
C ALA A 26 -16.37 -5.56 -1.71
N SER A 27 -15.64 -4.95 -0.77
CA SER A 27 -16.17 -3.93 0.14
C SER A 27 -16.48 -2.59 -0.54
N GLY A 28 -16.10 -2.42 -1.82
CA GLY A 28 -16.27 -1.17 -2.56
C GLY A 28 -15.21 -0.11 -2.25
N ALA A 29 -14.06 -0.50 -1.73
CA ALA A 29 -12.90 0.39 -1.59
C ALA A 29 -12.44 0.92 -2.95
N ASP A 30 -11.93 2.17 -3.00
CA ASP A 30 -11.43 2.77 -4.24
C ASP A 30 -10.15 2.10 -4.73
N ARG A 31 -9.37 1.52 -3.81
CA ARG A 31 -8.16 0.74 -4.07
C ARG A 31 -7.99 -0.33 -3.01
N VAL A 32 -7.29 -1.38 -3.40
CA VAL A 32 -6.78 -2.38 -2.45
C VAL A 32 -5.27 -2.17 -2.31
N GLU A 33 -4.81 -2.11 -1.09
CA GLU A 33 -3.38 -1.96 -0.79
C GLU A 33 -2.80 -3.30 -0.36
N PHE A 34 -1.54 -3.53 -0.73
CA PHE A 34 -0.72 -4.64 -0.25
C PHE A 34 0.77 -4.28 -0.24
N ASP A 35 1.50 -4.91 0.67
CA ASP A 35 2.94 -4.77 0.84
C ASP A 35 3.70 -5.82 0.04
N VAL A 36 4.86 -5.47 -0.54
CA VAL A 36 5.71 -6.40 -1.27
C VAL A 36 7.17 -6.34 -0.85
N TRP A 37 7.78 -7.52 -0.75
CA TRP A 37 9.21 -7.75 -0.68
C TRP A 37 9.66 -8.63 -1.83
N THR A 38 10.88 -8.42 -2.32
CA THR A 38 11.48 -9.27 -3.36
C THR A 38 12.24 -10.42 -2.72
N THR A 39 11.97 -11.64 -3.20
CA THR A 39 12.64 -12.88 -2.77
C THR A 39 14.08 -12.95 -3.27
N LYS A 40 14.86 -13.94 -2.77
CA LYS A 40 16.22 -14.22 -3.23
C LYS A 40 16.33 -14.46 -4.74
N ASP A 41 15.32 -15.08 -5.34
CA ASP A 41 15.23 -15.36 -6.79
C ASP A 41 14.47 -14.28 -7.57
N GLY A 42 14.25 -13.09 -6.97
CA GLY A 42 13.76 -11.91 -7.65
C GLY A 42 12.24 -11.80 -7.79
N ILE A 43 11.46 -12.67 -7.15
CA ILE A 43 10.00 -12.66 -7.24
C ILE A 43 9.40 -11.77 -6.14
N PRO A 44 8.60 -10.72 -6.47
CA PRO A 44 7.86 -9.96 -5.46
C PRO A 44 6.76 -10.79 -4.81
N VAL A 45 6.77 -10.87 -3.47
CA VAL A 45 5.78 -11.61 -2.67
C VAL A 45 5.12 -10.71 -1.64
N LEU A 46 3.89 -11.03 -1.25
CA LEU A 46 3.15 -10.24 -0.29
C LEU A 46 3.60 -10.55 1.14
N ASN A 47 4.13 -9.55 1.80
CA ASN A 47 4.42 -9.56 3.24
C ASN A 47 4.70 -8.15 3.74
N HIS A 48 4.28 -7.80 4.95
CA HIS A 48 4.59 -6.47 5.51
C HIS A 48 5.99 -6.40 6.12
N ASN A 49 6.37 -7.38 6.92
CA ASN A 49 7.66 -7.42 7.60
C ASN A 49 8.76 -8.01 6.69
N ALA A 50 10.01 -7.79 7.05
CA ALA A 50 11.12 -8.41 6.32
C ALA A 50 11.20 -9.93 6.51
N ASP A 51 10.50 -10.49 7.51
CA ASP A 51 10.41 -11.92 7.81
C ASP A 51 8.94 -12.37 7.90
N PHE A 52 8.72 -13.67 7.97
CA PHE A 52 7.40 -14.28 8.07
C PHE A 52 6.95 -14.58 9.50
N TRP A 53 7.66 -14.11 10.54
CA TRP A 53 7.34 -14.43 11.92
C TRP A 53 5.89 -14.10 12.27
N HIS A 54 5.44 -12.91 11.90
CA HIS A 54 4.11 -12.44 12.25
C HIS A 54 2.99 -13.17 11.48
N MET A 55 3.24 -13.51 10.22
CA MET A 55 2.24 -14.17 9.36
C MET A 55 2.25 -15.68 9.46
N ALA A 56 3.42 -16.32 9.61
CA ALA A 56 3.60 -17.77 9.46
C ALA A 56 4.46 -18.41 10.56
N GLY A 57 4.89 -17.66 11.58
CA GLY A 57 5.78 -18.19 12.62
C GLY A 57 7.21 -18.49 12.15
N ASP A 58 7.59 -18.10 10.95
CA ASP A 58 8.91 -18.34 10.37
C ASP A 58 9.80 -17.09 10.44
N LYS A 59 10.98 -17.20 11.04
CA LYS A 59 11.91 -16.10 11.24
C LYS A 59 12.81 -15.80 10.04
N ARG A 60 12.75 -16.62 8.99
CA ARG A 60 13.55 -16.40 7.78
C ARG A 60 13.06 -15.16 7.06
N ARG A 61 14.02 -14.39 6.56
CA ARG A 61 13.72 -13.14 5.84
C ARG A 61 13.33 -13.44 4.40
N VAL A 62 12.40 -12.67 3.86
CA VAL A 62 11.87 -12.82 2.50
C VAL A 62 13.00 -12.89 1.46
N PHE A 63 13.96 -11.97 1.55
CA PHE A 63 15.06 -11.85 0.59
C PHE A 63 16.19 -12.91 0.75
N ASP A 64 16.11 -13.76 1.79
CA ASP A 64 17.00 -14.93 1.97
C ASP A 64 16.38 -16.22 1.42
N MET A 65 15.09 -16.21 1.04
CA MET A 65 14.32 -17.34 0.57
C MET A 65 13.97 -17.24 -0.91
N THR A 66 13.93 -18.37 -1.61
CA THR A 66 13.32 -18.47 -2.93
C THR A 66 11.79 -18.50 -2.84
N TYR A 67 11.12 -18.11 -3.93
CA TYR A 67 9.64 -18.20 -3.95
C TYR A 67 9.14 -19.66 -3.81
N ALA A 68 9.89 -20.62 -4.33
CA ALA A 68 9.58 -22.05 -4.17
C ALA A 68 9.56 -22.50 -2.69
N GLU A 69 10.44 -21.92 -1.85
CA GLU A 69 10.44 -22.17 -0.40
C GLU A 69 9.28 -21.46 0.28
N ILE A 70 9.00 -20.19 -0.08
CA ILE A 70 7.89 -19.39 0.47
C ILE A 70 6.54 -20.04 0.16
N LYS A 71 6.35 -20.62 -1.03
CA LYS A 71 5.10 -21.33 -1.39
C LYS A 71 4.77 -22.51 -0.49
N LYS A 72 5.74 -23.07 0.24
CA LYS A 72 5.54 -24.15 1.21
C LYS A 72 5.07 -23.62 2.57
N LEU A 73 5.28 -22.34 2.86
CA LEU A 73 4.79 -21.73 4.08
C LEU A 73 3.26 -21.58 4.05
N ARG A 74 2.70 -21.53 5.23
CA ARG A 74 1.29 -21.17 5.45
C ARG A 74 1.22 -20.12 6.54
N THR A 75 0.27 -19.21 6.41
CA THR A 75 -0.07 -18.30 7.51
C THR A 75 -0.52 -19.09 8.73
N LEU A 76 -0.55 -18.46 9.90
CA LEU A 76 -0.96 -19.11 11.16
C LEU A 76 -2.37 -19.71 11.10
N ASP A 77 -3.22 -19.22 10.18
CA ASP A 77 -4.57 -19.72 9.91
C ASP A 77 -4.65 -20.56 8.61
N GLY A 78 -3.50 -21.02 8.08
CA GLY A 78 -3.41 -22.03 7.02
C GLY A 78 -3.44 -21.51 5.57
N LYS A 79 -3.47 -20.17 5.34
CA LYS A 79 -3.51 -19.59 3.99
C LYS A 79 -2.16 -19.59 3.29
N LYS A 80 -2.17 -19.42 1.98
CA LYS A 80 -0.97 -19.28 1.16
C LYS A 80 -0.43 -17.85 1.23
N ILE A 81 0.89 -17.72 1.12
CA ILE A 81 1.57 -16.44 0.90
C ILE A 81 1.70 -16.23 -0.61
N PRO A 82 0.98 -15.27 -1.20
CA PRO A 82 0.96 -15.11 -2.65
C PRO A 82 2.15 -14.28 -3.16
N SER A 83 2.51 -14.49 -4.43
CA SER A 83 3.30 -13.48 -5.17
C SER A 83 2.44 -12.27 -5.53
N ALA A 84 3.09 -11.14 -5.82
CA ALA A 84 2.41 -9.94 -6.31
C ALA A 84 1.71 -10.19 -7.67
N GLU A 85 2.28 -11.05 -8.51
CA GLU A 85 1.65 -11.48 -9.77
C GLU A 85 0.34 -12.24 -9.51
N GLU A 86 0.33 -13.18 -8.54
CA GLU A 86 -0.89 -13.91 -8.16
C GLU A 86 -1.95 -12.97 -7.56
N ALA A 87 -1.52 -11.99 -6.75
CA ALA A 87 -2.41 -10.97 -6.19
C ALA A 87 -3.04 -10.09 -7.28
N LEU A 88 -2.23 -9.59 -8.22
CA LEU A 88 -2.72 -8.80 -9.32
C LEU A 88 -3.70 -9.58 -10.21
N ARG A 89 -3.40 -10.84 -10.53
CA ARG A 89 -4.34 -11.71 -11.28
C ARG A 89 -5.65 -11.93 -10.54
N ALA A 90 -5.59 -12.20 -9.23
CA ALA A 90 -6.78 -12.44 -8.42
C ALA A 90 -7.70 -11.21 -8.29
N LEU A 91 -7.12 -10.00 -8.33
CA LEU A 91 -7.84 -8.73 -8.28
C LEU A 91 -8.38 -8.26 -9.66
N GLY A 92 -7.93 -8.85 -10.78
CA GLY A 92 -8.35 -8.41 -12.11
C GLY A 92 -8.07 -6.92 -12.32
N ASN A 93 -9.07 -6.13 -12.71
CA ASN A 93 -8.93 -4.68 -12.99
C ASN A 93 -9.15 -3.78 -11.75
N VAL A 94 -9.24 -4.34 -10.55
CA VAL A 94 -9.36 -3.54 -9.32
C VAL A 94 -8.12 -2.63 -9.19
N PRO A 95 -8.29 -1.32 -8.97
CA PRO A 95 -7.18 -0.41 -8.73
C PRO A 95 -6.40 -0.82 -7.47
N VAL A 96 -5.06 -0.78 -7.53
CA VAL A 96 -4.22 -1.20 -6.41
C VAL A 96 -3.22 -0.12 -6.00
N TYR A 97 -2.82 -0.20 -4.73
CA TYR A 97 -1.67 0.52 -4.18
C TYR A 97 -0.68 -0.53 -3.69
N MET A 98 0.49 -0.59 -4.30
CA MET A 98 1.56 -1.54 -3.97
C MET A 98 2.64 -0.84 -3.17
N GLU A 99 2.81 -1.18 -1.90
CA GLU A 99 3.89 -0.63 -1.08
C GLU A 99 5.15 -1.49 -1.20
N VAL A 100 6.20 -0.95 -1.83
CA VAL A 100 7.48 -1.63 -1.98
C VAL A 100 8.33 -1.42 -0.73
N LYS A 101 8.65 -2.52 -0.05
CA LYS A 101 9.41 -2.54 1.21
C LYS A 101 10.91 -2.79 1.02
N ASP A 102 11.35 -3.15 -0.18
CA ASP A 102 12.72 -3.50 -0.52
C ASP A 102 13.76 -2.43 -0.12
N PHE A 103 15.00 -2.82 -0.03
CA PHE A 103 16.13 -1.89 0.21
C PHE A 103 16.58 -1.17 -1.06
N TYR A 104 16.24 -1.71 -2.24
CA TYR A 104 16.53 -1.16 -3.57
C TYR A 104 15.45 -1.56 -4.56
N LEU A 105 15.34 -0.83 -5.67
CA LEU A 105 14.40 -1.16 -6.74
C LEU A 105 14.87 -2.42 -7.48
N SER A 106 14.19 -3.54 -7.24
CA SER A 106 14.52 -4.82 -7.83
C SER A 106 14.06 -4.92 -9.29
N PHE A 107 14.70 -5.81 -10.05
CA PHE A 107 14.28 -6.12 -11.42
C PHE A 107 12.87 -6.74 -11.45
N GLY A 108 12.55 -7.60 -10.49
CA GLY A 108 11.23 -8.24 -10.39
C GLY A 108 10.08 -7.24 -10.21
N ILE A 109 10.29 -6.15 -9.47
CA ILE A 109 9.30 -5.05 -9.37
C ILE A 109 9.12 -4.37 -10.73
N LEU A 110 10.21 -4.07 -11.44
CA LEU A 110 10.11 -3.43 -12.76
C LEU A 110 9.40 -4.33 -13.78
N GLU A 111 9.75 -5.60 -13.83
CA GLU A 111 9.13 -6.59 -14.72
C GLU A 111 7.62 -6.74 -14.42
N LEU A 112 7.26 -6.82 -13.13
CA LEU A 112 5.87 -6.87 -12.72
C LEU A 112 5.07 -5.65 -13.21
N LEU A 113 5.63 -4.45 -13.04
CA LEU A 113 4.99 -3.20 -13.46
C LEU A 113 4.87 -3.10 -14.98
N ASP A 114 5.87 -3.54 -15.72
CA ASP A 114 5.85 -3.56 -17.20
C ASP A 114 4.80 -4.54 -17.74
N LYS A 115 4.68 -5.70 -17.12
CA LYS A 115 3.69 -6.71 -17.47
C LYS A 115 2.26 -6.24 -17.25
N HIS A 116 2.05 -5.37 -16.24
CA HIS A 116 0.75 -4.84 -15.86
C HIS A 116 0.61 -3.33 -16.13
N LYS A 117 1.31 -2.80 -17.14
CA LYS A 117 1.38 -1.37 -17.47
C LYS A 117 0.02 -0.71 -17.74
N ASP A 118 -0.96 -1.51 -18.21
CA ASP A 118 -2.30 -1.02 -18.56
C ASP A 118 -3.25 -1.01 -17.32
N ARG A 119 -2.76 -1.39 -16.15
CA ARG A 119 -3.52 -1.40 -14.91
C ARG A 119 -3.29 -0.12 -14.10
N ASP A 120 -4.31 0.26 -13.33
CA ASP A 120 -4.19 1.38 -12.39
C ASP A 120 -3.46 0.93 -11.11
N ILE A 121 -2.12 0.91 -11.18
CA ILE A 121 -1.21 0.57 -10.09
C ILE A 121 -0.53 1.85 -9.59
N TRP A 122 -0.73 2.17 -8.31
CA TRP A 122 0.02 3.18 -7.61
C TRP A 122 1.12 2.52 -6.78
N VAL A 123 2.30 3.12 -6.74
CA VAL A 123 3.43 2.54 -6.00
C VAL A 123 3.83 3.46 -4.86
N GLY A 124 3.87 2.90 -3.66
CA GLY A 124 4.38 3.57 -2.47
C GLY A 124 5.68 2.96 -1.97
N SER A 125 6.49 3.74 -1.26
CA SER A 125 7.62 3.24 -0.48
C SER A 125 8.04 4.25 0.58
N ASN A 126 8.51 3.75 1.74
CA ASN A 126 9.24 4.55 2.72
C ASN A 126 10.70 4.75 2.33
N ASN A 127 11.20 3.97 1.37
CA ASN A 127 12.55 4.12 0.80
C ASN A 127 12.49 5.07 -0.40
N HIS A 128 12.78 6.34 -0.17
CA HIS A 128 12.72 7.39 -1.17
C HIS A 128 13.67 7.15 -2.37
N LYS A 129 14.77 6.40 -2.18
CA LYS A 129 15.68 6.03 -3.27
C LYS A 129 14.98 5.14 -4.30
N ILE A 130 14.18 4.16 -3.85
CA ILE A 130 13.36 3.31 -4.74
C ILE A 130 12.44 4.18 -5.60
N LEU A 131 11.77 5.17 -4.98
CA LEU A 131 10.84 6.05 -5.70
C LEU A 131 11.56 6.93 -6.72
N ALA A 132 12.72 7.48 -6.37
CA ALA A 132 13.54 8.27 -7.29
C ALA A 132 14.02 7.44 -8.49
N ASP A 133 14.46 6.20 -8.24
CA ASP A 133 14.89 5.28 -9.30
C ASP A 133 13.71 4.83 -10.17
N LEU A 134 12.53 4.59 -9.56
CA LEU A 134 11.32 4.23 -10.28
C LEU A 134 10.82 5.40 -11.16
N LYS A 135 10.83 6.63 -10.63
CA LYS A 135 10.45 7.84 -11.41
C LYS A 135 11.31 7.98 -12.66
N LYS A 136 12.61 7.75 -12.57
CA LYS A 136 13.53 7.81 -13.72
C LYS A 136 13.24 6.72 -14.76
N LYS A 137 12.96 5.50 -14.30
CA LYS A 137 12.77 4.34 -15.18
C LYS A 137 11.34 4.24 -15.75
N ARG A 138 10.35 4.71 -15.00
CA ARG A 138 8.91 4.60 -15.32
C ARG A 138 8.17 5.89 -14.92
N PRO A 139 8.39 7.01 -15.64
CA PRO A 139 7.87 8.33 -15.26
C PRO A 139 6.34 8.42 -15.23
N ALA A 140 5.64 7.56 -15.98
CA ALA A 140 4.18 7.52 -16.04
C ALA A 140 3.52 6.86 -14.81
N ILE A 141 4.26 6.10 -14.00
CA ILE A 141 3.71 5.43 -12.81
C ILE A 141 3.44 6.47 -11.71
N LYS A 142 2.26 6.40 -11.11
CA LYS A 142 1.94 7.21 -9.94
C LYS A 142 2.66 6.68 -8.71
N ILE A 143 3.48 7.53 -8.12
CA ILE A 143 4.34 7.21 -6.97
C ILE A 143 4.02 8.09 -5.77
N TYR A 144 4.09 7.47 -4.58
CA TYR A 144 3.75 8.07 -3.29
C TYR A 144 4.87 7.85 -2.29
N ALA A 145 5.38 8.93 -1.71
CA ALA A 145 6.43 8.85 -0.70
C ALA A 145 5.83 8.58 0.68
N GLY A 146 6.18 7.44 1.25
CA GLY A 146 5.87 7.13 2.64
C GLY A 146 6.76 7.90 3.61
N THR A 147 6.22 8.21 4.80
CA THR A 147 6.99 8.78 5.90
C THR A 147 6.64 8.13 7.22
N LEU A 148 7.68 7.70 7.95
CA LEU A 148 7.54 7.12 9.29
C LEU A 148 7.79 8.17 10.38
N TRP A 149 8.82 9.04 10.23
CA TRP A 149 9.32 9.90 11.30
C TRP A 149 9.58 11.35 10.88
N HIS A 150 9.83 11.62 9.59
CA HIS A 150 10.31 12.93 9.10
C HIS A 150 9.43 13.51 7.98
N PRO A 151 8.22 14.01 8.31
CA PRO A 151 7.30 14.51 7.29
C PRO A 151 7.89 15.69 6.49
N ILE A 152 8.70 16.55 7.11
CA ILE A 152 9.31 17.72 6.44
C ILE A 152 10.31 17.27 5.36
N GLU A 153 11.16 16.29 5.66
CA GLU A 153 12.10 15.74 4.67
C GLU A 153 11.35 15.08 3.49
N THR A 154 10.28 14.35 3.80
CA THR A 154 9.41 13.75 2.78
C THR A 154 8.74 14.82 1.91
N MET A 155 8.25 15.91 2.49
CA MET A 155 7.67 17.04 1.76
C MET A 155 8.70 17.69 0.81
N HIS A 156 9.95 17.87 1.27
CA HIS A 156 11.03 18.37 0.42
C HIS A 156 11.36 17.40 -0.72
N PHE A 157 11.46 16.10 -0.43
CA PHE A 157 11.71 15.06 -1.42
C PHE A 157 10.61 15.04 -2.51
N ILE A 158 9.33 15.07 -2.13
CA ILE A 158 8.18 15.05 -3.05
C ILE A 158 8.29 16.20 -4.05
N ARG A 159 8.54 17.42 -3.57
CA ARG A 159 8.68 18.60 -4.43
C ARG A 159 9.87 18.50 -5.39
N LYS A 160 11.03 18.05 -4.88
CA LYS A 160 12.26 17.92 -5.67
C LYS A 160 12.14 16.88 -6.78
N GLN A 161 11.39 15.80 -6.54
CA GLN A 161 11.29 14.66 -7.45
C GLN A 161 9.97 14.63 -8.24
N ASP A 162 9.10 15.62 -8.08
CA ASP A 162 7.78 15.65 -8.73
C ASP A 162 6.98 14.36 -8.46
N ILE A 163 6.86 14.01 -7.18
CA ILE A 163 6.13 12.83 -6.70
C ILE A 163 4.66 13.18 -6.51
N HIS A 164 3.74 12.27 -6.85
CA HIS A 164 2.30 12.52 -6.87
C HIS A 164 1.68 12.73 -5.49
N GLY A 165 2.21 12.07 -4.46
CA GLY A 165 1.61 12.13 -3.15
C GLY A 165 2.48 11.64 -2.01
N MET A 166 1.90 11.74 -0.83
CA MET A 166 2.51 11.39 0.45
C MET A 166 1.62 10.42 1.21
N SER A 167 2.18 9.32 1.72
CA SER A 167 1.52 8.48 2.72
C SER A 167 2.10 8.76 4.11
N LEU A 168 1.22 9.04 5.07
CA LEU A 168 1.58 9.51 6.40
C LEU A 168 0.83 8.72 7.47
N GLN A 169 1.53 8.33 8.52
CA GLN A 169 0.88 7.75 9.69
C GLN A 169 -0.06 8.78 10.33
N TYR A 170 -1.33 8.40 10.58
CA TYR A 170 -2.39 9.30 11.04
C TYR A 170 -2.01 10.13 12.28
N ARG A 171 -1.22 9.57 13.20
CA ARG A 171 -0.75 10.29 14.41
C ARG A 171 0.08 11.55 14.13
N TRP A 172 0.72 11.62 12.96
CA TRP A 172 1.53 12.78 12.54
C TRP A 172 0.75 13.79 11.72
N PHE A 173 -0.50 13.46 11.38
CA PHE A 173 -1.36 14.37 10.63
C PHE A 173 -1.64 15.64 11.41
N ASN A 174 -1.47 16.78 10.76
CA ASN A 174 -1.82 18.09 11.29
C ASN A 174 -2.24 19.04 10.16
N PRO A 175 -2.90 20.18 10.48
CA PRO A 175 -3.37 21.13 9.47
C PRO A 175 -2.26 21.71 8.58
N VAL A 176 -1.03 21.85 9.07
CA VAL A 176 0.10 22.41 8.30
C VAL A 176 0.46 21.48 7.15
N ILE A 177 0.58 20.17 7.42
CA ILE A 177 0.84 19.16 6.38
C ILE A 177 -0.31 19.14 5.36
N TYR A 178 -1.55 19.24 5.80
CA TYR A 178 -2.70 19.28 4.90
C TYR A 178 -2.64 20.53 3.99
N GLN A 179 -2.37 21.71 4.53
CA GLN A 179 -2.27 22.95 3.74
C GLN A 179 -1.10 22.90 2.76
N PHE A 180 0.03 22.34 3.16
CA PHE A 180 1.15 22.10 2.27
C PHE A 180 0.73 21.21 1.08
N CYS A 181 0.15 20.04 1.36
CA CYS A 181 -0.29 19.13 0.31
C CYS A 181 -1.34 19.78 -0.61
N LYS A 182 -2.27 20.54 -0.03
CA LYS A 182 -3.28 21.28 -0.78
C LYS A 182 -2.67 22.36 -1.68
N HIS A 183 -1.70 23.12 -1.16
CA HIS A 183 -1.03 24.21 -1.89
C HIS A 183 -0.23 23.72 -3.10
N TYR A 184 0.44 22.56 -2.96
CA TYR A 184 1.27 21.97 -4.02
C TYR A 184 0.56 20.91 -4.84
N ASP A 185 -0.75 20.73 -4.67
CA ASP A 185 -1.57 19.70 -5.32
C ASP A 185 -1.05 18.28 -5.14
N ILE A 186 -0.56 17.98 -3.93
CA ILE A 186 -0.02 16.69 -3.53
C ILE A 186 -1.14 15.86 -2.89
N ASP A 187 -1.35 14.62 -3.34
CA ASP A 187 -2.26 13.68 -2.69
C ASP A 187 -1.77 13.33 -1.28
N LEU A 188 -2.65 13.41 -0.29
CA LEU A 188 -2.35 13.03 1.09
C LEU A 188 -3.13 11.78 1.49
N LEU A 189 -2.41 10.71 1.81
CA LEU A 189 -2.94 9.42 2.22
C LEU A 189 -2.57 9.16 3.68
N LEU A 190 -3.56 8.87 4.53
CA LEU A 190 -3.35 8.65 5.96
C LEU A 190 -3.54 7.17 6.34
N TYR A 191 -2.58 6.59 7.06
CA TYR A 191 -2.65 5.23 7.58
C TYR A 191 -2.37 5.17 9.08
N THR A 192 -3.04 4.33 9.86
CA THR A 192 -4.24 3.56 9.52
C THR A 192 -5.42 4.21 10.22
N VAL A 193 -6.51 4.48 9.52
CA VAL A 193 -7.67 5.19 10.07
C VAL A 193 -8.86 4.23 10.17
N ASN A 194 -9.10 3.71 11.39
CA ASN A 194 -10.12 2.68 11.63
C ASN A 194 -11.36 3.19 12.40
N ARG A 195 -11.22 4.28 13.16
CA ARG A 195 -12.30 4.76 14.01
C ARG A 195 -13.35 5.53 13.20
N PRO A 196 -14.65 5.17 13.26
CA PRO A 196 -15.70 5.83 12.48
C PRO A 196 -15.76 7.35 12.64
N TRP A 197 -15.55 7.87 13.87
CA TRP A 197 -15.58 9.30 14.12
C TRP A 197 -14.37 10.03 13.50
N HIS A 198 -13.15 9.41 13.45
CA HIS A 198 -12.01 9.96 12.73
C HIS A 198 -12.30 10.04 11.22
N ILE A 199 -12.89 8.98 10.65
CA ILE A 199 -13.24 8.95 9.21
C ILE A 199 -14.25 10.05 8.90
N LYS A 200 -15.31 10.19 9.70
CA LYS A 200 -16.31 11.28 9.51
C LYS A 200 -15.69 12.66 9.65
N PHE A 201 -14.86 12.87 10.66
CA PHE A 201 -14.16 14.14 10.90
C PHE A 201 -13.25 14.49 9.72
N LEU A 202 -12.38 13.58 9.28
CA LEU A 202 -11.49 13.80 8.15
C LEU A 202 -12.28 14.07 6.87
N ASN A 203 -13.32 13.32 6.58
CA ASN A 203 -14.16 13.54 5.40
C ASN A 203 -14.83 14.91 5.39
N LYS A 204 -15.27 15.39 6.55
CA LYS A 204 -15.94 16.71 6.68
C LYS A 204 -14.97 17.88 6.59
N ILE A 205 -13.83 17.80 7.29
CA ILE A 205 -12.90 18.93 7.47
C ILE A 205 -11.76 18.91 6.45
N TYR A 206 -11.34 17.72 6.02
CA TYR A 206 -10.19 17.51 5.13
C TYR A 206 -10.55 16.63 3.93
N PRO A 207 -11.51 17.04 3.07
CA PRO A 207 -12.12 16.18 2.04
C PRO A 207 -11.13 15.68 0.97
N ARG A 208 -9.97 16.34 0.80
CA ARG A 208 -8.91 15.90 -0.14
C ARG A 208 -8.01 14.79 0.43
N VAL A 209 -8.13 14.46 1.71
CA VAL A 209 -7.40 13.34 2.32
C VAL A 209 -7.99 12.01 1.85
N SER A 210 -7.14 11.04 1.60
CA SER A 210 -7.52 9.63 1.41
C SER A 210 -7.05 8.81 2.60
N ILE A 211 -7.68 7.66 2.87
CA ILE A 211 -7.36 6.84 4.03
C ILE A 211 -7.10 5.39 3.67
N PHE A 212 -6.13 4.78 4.35
CA PHE A 212 -6.01 3.33 4.47
C PHE A 212 -6.73 2.89 5.74
N THR A 213 -7.57 1.86 5.61
CA THR A 213 -8.33 1.30 6.75
C THR A 213 -8.32 -0.22 6.74
N ASP A 214 -8.25 -0.81 7.91
CA ASP A 214 -8.35 -2.26 8.11
C ASP A 214 -9.80 -2.78 7.92
N TYR A 215 -10.79 -1.87 7.92
CA TYR A 215 -12.23 -2.17 7.81
C TYR A 215 -12.86 -1.40 6.64
N PRO A 216 -12.48 -1.71 5.37
CA PRO A 216 -12.96 -0.95 4.22
C PRO A 216 -14.48 -1.03 4.05
N ASP A 217 -15.11 -2.15 4.38
CA ASP A 217 -16.57 -2.34 4.40
C ASP A 217 -17.29 -1.30 5.26
N ARG A 218 -16.78 -1.10 6.49
CA ARG A 218 -17.33 -0.14 7.45
C ARG A 218 -17.13 1.30 6.98
N ALA A 219 -15.94 1.60 6.45
CA ALA A 219 -15.63 2.94 5.95
C ALA A 219 -16.49 3.30 4.73
N VAL A 220 -16.66 2.39 3.78
CA VAL A 220 -17.53 2.56 2.60
C VAL A 220 -18.98 2.75 3.03
N LYS A 221 -19.52 1.87 3.88
CA LYS A 221 -20.87 2.00 4.41
C LYS A 221 -21.06 3.35 5.12
N LEU A 222 -20.09 3.79 5.92
CA LEU A 222 -20.15 5.03 6.68
C LEU A 222 -20.24 6.30 5.81
N LEU A 223 -19.54 6.29 4.65
CA LEU A 223 -19.41 7.48 3.79
C LEU A 223 -20.32 7.47 2.56
N ARG A 224 -20.79 6.31 2.12
CA ARG A 224 -21.52 6.15 0.83
C ARG A 224 -22.93 5.60 0.96
N SER A 225 -23.36 5.12 2.17
CA SER A 225 -24.76 4.77 2.36
C SER A 225 -25.63 6.03 2.25
N PRO A 226 -26.74 5.98 1.50
CA PRO A 226 -27.72 7.07 1.52
C PRO A 226 -28.20 7.29 2.95
N LYS A 227 -28.41 8.57 3.31
CA LYS A 227 -29.00 8.96 4.60
C LYS A 227 -30.47 8.60 4.63
#